data_05d616dea084e837892659cb5187128a
#
_entry.id   05d616dea084e837892659cb5187128a
#
_cell.length_a   1.000
_cell.length_b   1.000
_cell.length_c   1.000
_cell.angle_alpha   90.00
_cell.angle_beta   90.00
_cell.angle_gamma   90.00
#
_symmetry.space_group_name_H-M   'P 1'
#
loop_
_entity.id
_entity.type
_entity.pdbx_description
1 polymer ?
#
loop_
_entity_poly.entity_id
_entity_poly.type
_entity_poly.pdbx_seq_one_letter_code
_entity_poly.pdbx_strand_id
1 'polypeptide(L)'
;LAKGIVTDTNGVPLPGVAVIVKNSQQGTSTSIDGAFSLYLPSNEAVLQFSFIGYAVVEVAAPFGKTMHIKLHEDSKQVEEVVVVGYGVQKKMTVTGAVTTAKVKDITKVATPSLTTAIAGQMPGIISRQASGEPGNDATQVYIRGIATWGNQHPLTLIDGIERNINQINAQEIESFTILKDASATAVYGARGANGVILITTKRGNVGAPKVTFRTETAMMTALRRPKYIDGYSFASLTNEALINNGQAPRWTDEELQKYKDGSDPYLYPNVDWMNEILKKHTVQTINNLSVSGGTDIIKYYMNVGFTYQSGLYKQDPQNKYNTNSSMKRYNF
;
A
#
# COMPACT_ATOMS: atom_id res chain seq x y z
N LEU A 1 3.39 -16.92 -48.07
CA LEU A 1 4.57 -16.36 -47.43
C LEU A 1 4.46 -14.84 -47.37
N ALA A 2 4.42 -14.25 -46.17
CA ALA A 2 4.55 -12.83 -45.98
C ALA A 2 6.01 -12.43 -45.84
N LYS A 3 6.39 -11.35 -46.51
CA LYS A 3 7.76 -10.79 -46.43
C LYS A 3 7.64 -9.27 -46.24
N GLY A 4 8.60 -8.69 -45.53
CA GLY A 4 8.61 -7.24 -45.36
C GLY A 4 9.85 -6.75 -44.63
N ILE A 5 9.91 -5.41 -44.48
CA ILE A 5 10.95 -4.71 -43.74
C ILE A 5 10.27 -3.86 -42.69
N VAL A 6 10.80 -3.89 -41.47
CA VAL A 6 10.33 -3.07 -40.34
C VAL A 6 11.36 -1.98 -40.06
N THR A 7 10.90 -0.72 -40.02
CA THR A 7 11.75 0.44 -39.75
C THR A 7 11.14 1.31 -38.64
N ASP A 8 11.94 2.18 -38.07
CA ASP A 8 11.46 3.27 -37.23
C ASP A 8 10.84 4.40 -38.06
N THR A 9 10.40 5.49 -37.41
CA THR A 9 9.86 6.67 -38.04
C THR A 9 10.85 7.41 -38.94
N ASN A 10 12.16 7.25 -38.69
CA ASN A 10 13.26 7.87 -39.45
C ASN A 10 13.72 6.99 -40.62
N GLY A 11 13.16 5.78 -40.79
CA GLY A 11 13.52 4.84 -41.82
C GLY A 11 14.71 3.92 -41.46
N VAL A 12 15.16 3.91 -40.20
CA VAL A 12 16.22 3.02 -39.74
C VAL A 12 15.66 1.59 -39.54
N PRO A 13 16.28 0.53 -40.11
CA PRO A 13 15.83 -0.83 -39.92
C PRO A 13 15.86 -1.25 -38.43
N LEU A 14 14.81 -1.94 -37.98
CA LEU A 14 14.69 -2.42 -36.59
C LEU A 14 14.94 -3.93 -36.52
N PRO A 15 16.10 -4.38 -36.01
CA PRO A 15 16.38 -5.80 -35.81
C PRO A 15 15.69 -6.32 -34.54
N GLY A 16 15.25 -7.60 -34.55
CA GLY A 16 14.70 -8.27 -33.38
C GLY A 16 13.23 -7.93 -33.08
N VAL A 17 12.51 -7.26 -33.97
CA VAL A 17 11.07 -7.05 -33.87
C VAL A 17 10.36 -8.40 -33.92
N ALA A 18 9.54 -8.71 -32.93
CA ALA A 18 8.70 -9.90 -32.94
C ALA A 18 7.51 -9.70 -33.90
N VAL A 19 7.35 -10.63 -34.83
CA VAL A 19 6.29 -10.66 -35.85
C VAL A 19 5.45 -11.91 -35.61
N ILE A 20 4.23 -11.77 -35.12
CA ILE A 20 3.37 -12.89 -34.70
C ILE A 20 2.07 -12.84 -35.48
N VAL A 21 1.55 -13.99 -35.88
CA VAL A 21 0.17 -14.08 -36.41
C VAL A 21 -0.82 -13.94 -35.27
N LYS A 22 -1.71 -12.96 -35.34
CA LYS A 22 -2.71 -12.69 -34.30
C LYS A 22 -3.55 -13.94 -34.01
N ASN A 23 -3.72 -14.24 -32.72
CA ASN A 23 -4.42 -15.44 -32.22
C ASN A 23 -3.74 -16.77 -32.58
N SER A 24 -2.42 -16.77 -32.87
CA SER A 24 -1.63 -17.97 -33.16
C SER A 24 -0.30 -17.91 -32.38
N GLN A 25 0.31 -19.05 -32.17
CA GLN A 25 1.68 -19.14 -31.62
C GLN A 25 2.77 -19.05 -32.72
N GLN A 26 2.35 -18.85 -33.97
CA GLN A 26 3.25 -18.81 -35.11
C GLN A 26 3.83 -17.40 -35.28
N GLY A 27 5.15 -17.29 -35.25
CA GLY A 27 5.83 -15.99 -35.37
C GLY A 27 7.28 -16.13 -35.84
N THR A 28 7.90 -14.99 -36.10
CA THR A 28 9.32 -14.85 -36.44
C THR A 28 9.85 -13.54 -35.84
N SER A 29 11.15 -13.28 -35.98
CA SER A 29 11.79 -12.01 -35.65
C SER A 29 12.46 -11.40 -36.86
N THR A 30 12.60 -10.04 -36.88
CA THR A 30 13.33 -9.36 -37.96
C THR A 30 14.82 -9.57 -37.85
N SER A 31 15.48 -9.65 -39.04
CA SER A 31 16.95 -9.73 -39.20
C SER A 31 17.61 -8.37 -38.87
N ILE A 32 18.95 -8.32 -38.96
CA ILE A 32 19.74 -7.08 -38.75
C ILE A 32 19.29 -5.95 -39.71
N ASP A 33 18.86 -6.31 -40.93
CA ASP A 33 18.34 -5.35 -41.92
C ASP A 33 16.85 -5.05 -41.75
N GLY A 34 16.24 -5.43 -40.62
CA GLY A 34 14.81 -5.25 -40.34
C GLY A 34 13.90 -6.15 -41.20
N ALA A 35 14.44 -7.08 -41.98
CA ALA A 35 13.65 -7.93 -42.85
C ALA A 35 13.06 -9.13 -42.09
N PHE A 36 11.83 -9.53 -42.46
CA PHE A 36 11.18 -10.74 -41.94
C PHE A 36 10.55 -11.55 -43.05
N SER A 37 10.38 -12.84 -42.80
CA SER A 37 9.57 -13.72 -43.63
C SER A 37 8.85 -14.75 -42.77
N LEU A 38 7.53 -14.91 -43.01
CA LEU A 38 6.66 -15.78 -42.22
C LEU A 38 5.63 -16.48 -43.10
N TYR A 39 5.47 -17.80 -42.92
CA TYR A 39 4.37 -18.52 -43.54
C TYR A 39 3.04 -18.20 -42.86
N LEU A 40 2.03 -17.89 -43.66
CA LEU A 40 0.72 -17.54 -43.12
C LEU A 40 -0.21 -18.76 -43.21
N PRO A 41 -1.03 -19.01 -42.18
CA PRO A 41 -2.01 -20.10 -42.18
C PRO A 41 -3.22 -19.81 -43.09
N SER A 42 -3.51 -18.54 -43.39
CA SER A 42 -4.62 -18.08 -44.24
C SER A 42 -4.26 -16.80 -44.99
N ASN A 43 -5.05 -16.48 -46.02
CA ASN A 43 -4.89 -15.24 -46.81
C ASN A 43 -5.39 -13.97 -46.08
N GLU A 44 -6.12 -14.11 -44.95
CA GLU A 44 -6.67 -13.03 -44.14
C GLU A 44 -5.98 -12.87 -42.78
N ALA A 45 -4.73 -13.40 -42.68
CA ALA A 45 -4.00 -13.35 -41.44
C ALA A 45 -3.59 -11.89 -41.07
N VAL A 46 -3.81 -11.50 -39.83
CA VAL A 46 -3.32 -10.23 -39.27
C VAL A 46 -1.98 -10.49 -38.58
N LEU A 47 -0.97 -9.74 -38.94
CA LEU A 47 0.33 -9.76 -38.30
C LEU A 47 0.41 -8.68 -37.24
N GLN A 48 0.90 -9.04 -36.08
CA GLN A 48 1.18 -8.15 -34.97
C GLN A 48 2.71 -7.99 -34.84
N PHE A 49 3.12 -6.73 -34.88
CA PHE A 49 4.53 -6.32 -34.74
C PHE A 49 4.72 -5.72 -33.36
N SER A 50 5.67 -6.27 -32.57
CA SER A 50 5.99 -5.76 -31.26
C SER A 50 7.50 -5.67 -31.06
N PHE A 51 7.95 -4.53 -30.52
CA PHE A 51 9.35 -4.28 -30.18
C PHE A 51 9.42 -3.42 -28.91
N ILE A 52 10.45 -3.63 -28.10
CA ILE A 52 10.61 -2.90 -26.83
C ILE A 52 10.81 -1.41 -27.14
N GLY A 53 9.96 -0.55 -26.57
CA GLY A 53 10.01 0.89 -26.80
C GLY A 53 9.17 1.38 -27.97
N TYR A 54 8.43 0.51 -28.65
CA TYR A 54 7.57 0.87 -29.80
C TYR A 54 6.14 0.41 -29.58
N ALA A 55 5.20 1.19 -30.10
CA ALA A 55 3.78 0.85 -30.10
C ALA A 55 3.53 -0.41 -30.93
N VAL A 56 2.70 -1.31 -30.44
CA VAL A 56 2.29 -2.51 -31.16
C VAL A 56 1.47 -2.11 -32.39
N VAL A 57 1.86 -2.59 -33.56
CA VAL A 57 1.18 -2.33 -34.83
C VAL A 57 0.58 -3.63 -35.37
N GLU A 58 -0.70 -3.58 -35.74
CA GLU A 58 -1.40 -4.71 -36.36
C GLU A 58 -1.68 -4.37 -37.83
N VAL A 59 -1.28 -5.26 -38.74
CA VAL A 59 -1.46 -5.08 -40.17
C VAL A 59 -1.98 -6.37 -40.81
N ALA A 60 -3.02 -6.25 -41.63
CA ALA A 60 -3.45 -7.38 -42.46
C ALA A 60 -2.36 -7.72 -43.49
N ALA A 61 -1.98 -8.98 -43.55
CA ALA A 61 -0.90 -9.40 -44.44
C ALA A 61 -1.40 -9.57 -45.89
N PRO A 62 -1.05 -8.68 -46.83
CA PRO A 62 -1.37 -8.87 -48.22
C PRO A 62 -0.56 -10.03 -48.84
N PHE A 63 -1.26 -10.93 -49.50
CA PHE A 63 -0.61 -12.09 -50.11
C PHE A 63 0.28 -11.66 -51.27
N GLY A 64 1.56 -12.10 -51.24
CA GLY A 64 2.51 -11.92 -52.35
C GLY A 64 3.11 -10.52 -52.49
N LYS A 65 2.83 -9.57 -51.62
CA LYS A 65 3.48 -8.24 -51.61
C LYS A 65 4.47 -8.09 -50.46
N THR A 66 5.56 -7.38 -50.70
CA THR A 66 6.51 -7.00 -49.67
C THR A 66 5.89 -5.86 -48.82
N MET A 67 5.88 -6.03 -47.51
CA MET A 67 5.34 -5.03 -46.58
C MET A 67 6.44 -4.10 -46.09
N HIS A 68 6.13 -2.81 -45.95
CA HIS A 68 6.97 -1.84 -45.26
C HIS A 68 6.23 -1.36 -44.03
N ILE A 69 6.71 -1.75 -42.87
CA ILE A 69 6.09 -1.45 -41.60
C ILE A 69 6.91 -0.39 -40.90
N LYS A 70 6.29 0.72 -40.54
CA LYS A 70 6.90 1.75 -39.67
C LYS A 70 6.38 1.59 -38.26
N LEU A 71 7.26 1.37 -37.30
CA LEU A 71 6.92 1.41 -35.89
C LEU A 71 7.13 2.81 -35.36
N HIS A 72 6.15 3.28 -34.58
CA HIS A 72 6.24 4.52 -33.84
C HIS A 72 6.75 4.22 -32.44
N GLU A 73 7.68 5.02 -31.95
CA GLU A 73 8.09 4.91 -30.55
C GLU A 73 6.86 5.06 -29.65
N ASP A 74 6.69 4.11 -28.75
CA ASP A 74 5.64 4.19 -27.74
C ASP A 74 6.10 5.14 -26.63
N SER A 75 5.77 6.41 -26.79
CA SER A 75 5.96 7.44 -25.76
C SER A 75 5.16 7.14 -24.46
N LYS A 76 4.41 6.04 -24.43
CA LYS A 76 3.77 5.46 -23.24
C LYS A 76 4.64 4.42 -22.51
N GLN A 77 5.91 4.22 -22.85
CA GLN A 77 6.82 3.74 -21.84
C GLN A 77 6.75 4.79 -20.72
N VAL A 78 6.05 4.45 -19.66
CA VAL A 78 5.98 5.21 -18.44
C VAL A 78 7.43 5.40 -17.99
N GLU A 79 8.08 6.48 -18.46
CA GLU A 79 9.34 6.91 -17.88
C GLU A 79 9.01 7.06 -16.40
N GLU A 80 9.59 6.21 -15.58
CA GLU A 80 9.37 6.25 -14.14
C GLU A 80 9.91 7.58 -13.66
N VAL A 81 9.01 8.55 -13.56
CA VAL A 81 9.31 9.93 -13.21
C VAL A 81 9.30 10.02 -11.71
N VAL A 82 10.35 10.52 -11.13
CA VAL A 82 10.47 10.72 -9.70
C VAL A 82 10.31 12.21 -9.40
N VAL A 83 9.42 12.52 -8.47
CA VAL A 83 9.28 13.88 -7.96
C VAL A 83 10.49 14.18 -7.08
N VAL A 84 11.25 15.21 -7.43
CA VAL A 84 12.43 15.66 -6.69
C VAL A 84 12.30 17.15 -6.40
N GLY A 85 12.30 17.50 -5.13
CA GLY A 85 12.23 18.91 -4.71
C GLY A 85 11.00 19.61 -5.29
N TYR A 86 11.26 20.69 -6.02
CA TYR A 86 10.21 21.49 -6.69
C TYR A 86 9.99 21.12 -8.16
N GLY A 87 10.44 19.93 -8.59
CA GLY A 87 10.34 19.51 -9.98
C GLY A 87 10.17 18.00 -10.15
N VAL A 88 10.08 17.59 -11.40
CA VAL A 88 9.94 16.21 -11.82
C VAL A 88 11.18 15.85 -12.63
N GLN A 89 11.89 14.79 -12.25
CA GLN A 89 13.09 14.30 -12.97
C GLN A 89 12.90 12.84 -13.37
N LYS A 90 13.55 12.44 -14.46
CA LYS A 90 13.61 11.02 -14.84
C LYS A 90 14.38 10.25 -13.77
N LYS A 91 13.88 9.10 -13.34
CA LYS A 91 14.52 8.26 -12.30
C LYS A 91 15.98 7.95 -12.61
N MET A 92 16.32 7.77 -13.87
CA MET A 92 17.70 7.50 -14.35
C MET A 92 18.66 8.68 -14.13
N THR A 93 18.17 9.91 -13.97
CA THR A 93 19.01 11.11 -13.81
C THR A 93 19.18 11.54 -12.35
N VAL A 94 18.48 10.88 -11.42
CA VAL A 94 18.57 11.19 -9.99
C VAL A 94 19.77 10.47 -9.38
N THR A 95 20.78 11.25 -8.99
CA THR A 95 22.03 10.75 -8.37
C THR A 95 21.90 10.40 -6.88
N GLY A 96 20.79 10.76 -6.22
CA GLY A 96 20.52 10.47 -4.80
C GLY A 96 19.77 9.16 -4.59
N ALA A 97 19.86 8.56 -3.37
CA ALA A 97 19.08 7.38 -2.99
C ALA A 97 17.61 7.74 -2.82
N VAL A 98 16.86 7.63 -3.90
CA VAL A 98 15.41 7.82 -3.95
C VAL A 98 14.71 6.47 -4.01
N THR A 99 13.71 6.29 -3.16
CA THR A 99 12.85 5.10 -3.20
C THR A 99 11.43 5.52 -3.52
N THR A 100 10.89 4.97 -4.60
CA THR A 100 9.49 5.16 -4.99
C THR A 100 8.71 3.90 -4.66
N ALA A 101 7.58 4.04 -3.97
CA ALA A 101 6.65 2.93 -3.75
C ALA A 101 5.70 2.80 -4.93
N LYS A 102 5.39 1.56 -5.29
CA LYS A 102 4.28 1.29 -6.18
C LYS A 102 2.98 1.52 -5.41
N VAL A 103 2.18 2.49 -5.83
CA VAL A 103 0.90 2.83 -5.18
C VAL A 103 -0.02 1.61 -5.07
N LYS A 104 0.03 0.71 -6.06
CA LYS A 104 -0.72 -0.55 -6.03
C LYS A 104 -0.38 -1.42 -4.82
N ASP A 105 0.86 -1.39 -4.32
CA ASP A 105 1.26 -2.18 -3.16
C ASP A 105 0.78 -1.53 -1.87
N ILE A 106 0.82 -0.20 -1.79
CA ILE A 106 0.28 0.57 -0.65
C ILE A 106 -1.24 0.33 -0.51
N THR A 107 -1.96 0.29 -1.62
CA THR A 107 -3.43 0.12 -1.62
C THR A 107 -3.91 -1.32 -1.45
N LYS A 108 -3.01 -2.31 -1.38
CA LYS A 108 -3.37 -3.72 -1.08
C LYS A 108 -3.72 -3.94 0.39
N VAL A 109 -3.17 -3.12 1.27
CA VAL A 109 -3.38 -3.25 2.72
C VAL A 109 -4.62 -2.46 3.11
N ALA A 110 -5.64 -3.16 3.59
CA ALA A 110 -6.88 -2.54 4.08
C ALA A 110 -6.64 -1.91 5.46
N THR A 111 -6.02 -0.74 5.49
CA THR A 111 -5.79 0.03 6.72
C THR A 111 -6.18 1.50 6.52
N PRO A 112 -6.77 2.16 7.52
CA PRO A 112 -7.11 3.57 7.45
C PRO A 112 -5.88 4.49 7.54
N SER A 113 -4.76 3.98 8.06
CA SER A 113 -3.52 4.75 8.23
C SER A 113 -2.54 4.48 7.09
N LEU A 114 -2.16 5.54 6.37
CA LEU A 114 -1.17 5.43 5.29
C LEU A 114 0.20 4.99 5.82
N THR A 115 0.61 5.47 7.00
CA THR A 115 1.89 5.07 7.60
C THR A 115 1.93 3.59 7.95
N THR A 116 0.80 3.02 8.34
CA THR A 116 0.67 1.57 8.57
C THR A 116 0.71 0.79 7.24
N ALA A 117 0.11 1.33 6.17
CA ALA A 117 0.13 0.70 4.86
C ALA A 117 1.54 0.59 4.24
N ILE A 118 2.41 1.57 4.50
CA ILE A 118 3.79 1.58 3.98
C ILE A 118 4.80 0.86 4.88
N ALA A 119 4.39 0.48 6.10
CA ALA A 119 5.26 -0.22 7.05
C ALA A 119 5.78 -1.53 6.46
N GLY A 120 7.11 -1.72 6.48
CA GLY A 120 7.76 -2.92 5.97
C GLY A 120 7.80 -3.07 4.44
N GLN A 121 7.19 -2.14 3.68
CA GLN A 121 7.15 -2.24 2.21
C GLN A 121 8.29 -1.50 1.50
N MET A 122 8.98 -0.64 2.21
CA MET A 122 10.01 0.22 1.61
C MET A 122 11.36 0.06 2.29
N PRO A 123 12.44 -0.20 1.53
CA PRO A 123 13.77 -0.31 2.13
C PRO A 123 14.22 1.04 2.71
N GLY A 124 14.78 1.02 3.93
CA GLY A 124 15.28 2.19 4.64
C GLY A 124 14.23 2.95 5.42
N ILE A 125 12.99 2.46 5.49
CA ILE A 125 11.98 2.90 6.45
C ILE A 125 12.00 1.98 7.66
N ILE A 126 12.07 2.59 8.84
CA ILE A 126 11.80 1.93 10.11
C ILE A 126 10.45 2.42 10.61
N SER A 127 9.61 1.50 10.99
CA SER A 127 8.25 1.79 11.44
C SER A 127 7.99 1.23 12.83
N ARG A 128 7.32 2.01 13.67
CA ARG A 128 6.92 1.62 15.02
C ARG A 128 5.46 1.96 15.24
N GLN A 129 4.64 0.96 15.44
CA GLN A 129 3.24 1.14 15.84
C GLN A 129 3.15 1.03 17.37
N ALA A 130 2.65 2.06 18.01
CA ALA A 130 2.51 2.12 19.47
C ALA A 130 1.16 1.57 19.95
N SER A 131 0.11 1.71 19.13
CA SER A 131 -1.26 1.29 19.45
C SER A 131 -1.94 0.70 18.24
N GLY A 132 -2.91 -0.18 18.47
CA GLY A 132 -3.86 -0.66 17.44
C GLY A 132 -5.27 -0.13 17.69
N GLU A 133 -5.40 0.90 18.52
CA GLU A 133 -6.68 1.51 18.83
C GLU A 133 -7.20 2.32 17.63
N PRO A 134 -8.50 2.23 17.29
CA PRO A 134 -9.09 2.97 16.20
C PRO A 134 -8.81 4.48 16.30
N GLY A 135 -8.26 5.05 15.22
CA GLY A 135 -7.89 6.46 15.16
C GLY A 135 -6.54 6.81 15.82
N ASN A 136 -5.93 5.89 16.57
CA ASN A 136 -4.61 6.02 17.19
C ASN A 136 -3.67 4.89 16.76
N ASP A 137 -3.96 4.26 15.64
CA ASP A 137 -3.25 3.13 15.03
C ASP A 137 -2.15 3.55 14.05
N ALA A 138 -1.90 4.86 13.94
CA ALA A 138 -0.88 5.40 13.07
C ALA A 138 0.53 4.93 13.48
N THR A 139 1.25 4.42 12.50
CA THR A 139 2.63 3.99 12.68
C THR A 139 3.57 5.18 12.58
N GLN A 140 4.46 5.33 13.54
CA GLN A 140 5.56 6.30 13.46
C GLN A 140 6.58 5.80 12.44
N VAL A 141 6.99 6.67 11.55
CA VAL A 141 7.89 6.36 10.44
C VAL A 141 9.18 7.14 10.60
N TYR A 142 10.32 6.44 10.46
CA TYR A 142 11.65 7.00 10.51
C TYR A 142 12.43 6.59 9.26
N ILE A 143 13.21 7.50 8.69
CA ILE A 143 14.05 7.23 7.53
C ILE A 143 15.47 6.97 8.02
N ARG A 144 16.00 5.76 7.75
CA ARG A 144 17.33 5.31 8.19
C ARG A 144 17.54 5.29 9.73
N GLY A 145 16.47 5.37 10.50
CA GLY A 145 16.51 5.31 11.95
C GLY A 145 16.37 6.66 12.65
N ILE A 146 16.66 6.66 13.94
CA ILE A 146 16.57 7.84 14.81
C ILE A 146 17.97 8.44 14.93
N ALA A 147 18.18 9.63 14.39
CA ALA A 147 19.47 10.31 14.36
C ALA A 147 19.58 11.47 15.35
N THR A 148 18.49 11.88 16.01
CA THR A 148 18.47 13.06 16.88
C THR A 148 17.57 12.84 18.11
N TRP A 149 17.83 13.58 19.18
CA TRP A 149 16.96 13.63 20.36
C TRP A 149 15.78 14.61 20.21
N GLY A 150 15.82 15.48 19.19
CA GLY A 150 14.74 16.43 18.91
C GLY A 150 13.62 15.83 18.07
N ASN A 151 13.12 16.60 17.11
CA ASN A 151 12.12 16.09 16.16
C ASN A 151 12.75 15.02 15.26
N GLN A 152 12.21 13.82 15.30
CA GLN A 152 12.71 12.62 14.62
C GLN A 152 11.92 12.29 13.36
N HIS A 153 10.80 12.99 13.14
CA HIS A 153 9.90 12.69 12.03
C HIS A 153 10.44 13.26 10.70
N PRO A 154 10.28 12.52 9.60
CA PRO A 154 10.59 13.03 8.27
C PRO A 154 9.65 14.19 7.90
N LEU A 155 10.14 15.14 7.11
CA LEU A 155 9.31 16.15 6.51
C LEU A 155 8.36 15.51 5.49
N THR A 156 7.05 15.69 5.66
CA THR A 156 6.06 15.14 4.72
C THR A 156 5.42 16.27 3.92
N LEU A 157 5.54 16.18 2.59
CA LEU A 157 4.96 17.12 1.65
C LEU A 157 3.93 16.40 0.77
N ILE A 158 2.71 16.90 0.77
CA ILE A 158 1.61 16.44 -0.08
C ILE A 158 1.35 17.56 -1.08
N ASP A 159 1.60 17.29 -2.37
CA ASP A 159 1.57 18.29 -3.45
C ASP A 159 2.38 19.55 -3.14
N GLY A 160 3.54 19.38 -2.49
CA GLY A 160 4.45 20.45 -2.09
C GLY A 160 4.10 21.17 -0.78
N ILE A 161 2.99 20.85 -0.14
CA ILE A 161 2.54 21.46 1.12
C ILE A 161 2.80 20.50 2.27
N GLU A 162 3.37 21.00 3.38
CA GLU A 162 3.54 20.19 4.59
C GLU A 162 2.20 19.86 5.24
N ARG A 163 1.91 18.57 5.34
CA ARG A 163 0.68 18.04 5.90
C ARG A 163 0.92 16.72 6.62
N ASN A 164 0.00 16.37 7.51
CA ASN A 164 0.04 15.06 8.17
C ASN A 164 -0.29 13.95 7.18
N ILE A 165 0.63 13.01 7.05
CA ILE A 165 0.55 11.86 6.14
C ILE A 165 -0.70 10.98 6.36
N ASN A 166 -1.22 10.91 7.59
CA ASN A 166 -2.36 10.06 7.92
C ASN A 166 -3.72 10.72 7.63
N GLN A 167 -3.71 11.98 7.15
CA GLN A 167 -4.94 12.67 6.74
C GLN A 167 -5.32 12.40 5.29
N ILE A 168 -4.38 11.91 4.47
CA ILE A 168 -4.66 11.55 3.07
C ILE A 168 -5.18 10.12 2.96
N ASN A 169 -6.08 9.92 2.01
CA ASN A 169 -6.52 8.58 1.66
C ASN A 169 -5.52 7.92 0.69
N ALA A 170 -5.14 6.67 0.95
CA ALA A 170 -4.23 5.92 0.07
C ALA A 170 -4.73 5.84 -1.39
N GLN A 171 -6.05 5.90 -1.61
CA GLN A 171 -6.65 5.88 -2.94
C GLN A 171 -6.46 7.18 -3.73
N GLU A 172 -6.15 8.29 -3.06
CA GLU A 172 -5.88 9.58 -3.70
C GLU A 172 -4.45 9.72 -4.21
N ILE A 173 -3.56 8.80 -3.82
CA ILE A 173 -2.14 8.89 -4.13
C ILE A 173 -1.87 8.45 -5.56
N GLU A 174 -1.13 9.28 -6.31
CA GLU A 174 -0.55 8.97 -7.62
C GLU A 174 0.87 8.45 -7.47
N SER A 175 1.71 9.13 -6.68
CA SER A 175 3.09 8.73 -6.44
C SER A 175 3.49 8.93 -4.98
N PHE A 176 4.36 8.06 -4.50
CA PHE A 176 4.94 8.11 -3.15
C PHE A 176 6.45 7.95 -3.26
N THR A 177 7.18 8.99 -2.89
CA THR A 177 8.63 9.06 -3.05
C THR A 177 9.30 9.42 -1.73
N ILE A 178 10.41 8.77 -1.42
CA ILE A 178 11.21 9.05 -0.23
C ILE A 178 12.60 9.49 -0.63
N LEU A 179 12.98 10.66 -0.17
CA LEU A 179 14.33 11.21 -0.29
C LEU A 179 15.10 10.90 1.00
N LYS A 180 16.15 10.09 0.88
CA LYS A 180 16.91 9.57 2.03
C LYS A 180 18.25 10.23 2.21
N ASP A 181 18.86 10.72 1.11
CA ASP A 181 20.21 11.28 1.13
C ASP A 181 20.20 12.81 1.29
N ALA A 182 21.22 13.32 1.95
CA ALA A 182 21.39 14.75 2.15
C ALA A 182 21.42 15.55 0.84
N SER A 183 21.99 14.99 -0.23
CA SER A 183 21.99 15.61 -1.56
C SER A 183 20.59 15.79 -2.13
N ALA A 184 19.71 14.79 -1.94
CA ALA A 184 18.32 14.84 -2.40
C ALA A 184 17.44 15.74 -1.50
N THR A 185 17.77 15.88 -0.21
CA THR A 185 17.00 16.67 0.75
C THR A 185 17.53 18.10 0.93
N ALA A 186 18.67 18.45 0.33
CA ALA A 186 19.34 19.74 0.49
C ALA A 186 18.42 20.94 0.19
N VAL A 187 17.54 20.83 -0.80
CA VAL A 187 16.57 21.89 -1.17
C VAL A 187 15.56 22.22 -0.06
N TYR A 188 15.42 21.34 0.95
CA TYR A 188 14.52 21.54 2.10
C TYR A 188 15.25 22.04 3.34
N GLY A 189 16.58 22.26 3.24
CA GLY A 189 17.42 22.75 4.33
C GLY A 189 17.37 21.86 5.58
N ALA A 190 17.47 22.46 6.75
CA ALA A 190 17.47 21.75 8.04
C ALA A 190 16.19 20.92 8.29
N ARG A 191 15.06 21.28 7.70
CA ARG A 191 13.80 20.55 7.82
C ARG A 191 13.84 19.17 7.13
N GLY A 192 14.69 19.02 6.11
CA GLY A 192 14.93 17.76 5.41
C GLY A 192 15.95 16.83 6.06
N ALA A 193 16.52 17.19 7.22
CA ALA A 193 17.60 16.44 7.86
C ALA A 193 17.23 14.99 8.22
N ASN A 194 15.98 14.75 8.59
CA ASN A 194 15.46 13.40 8.89
C ASN A 194 14.89 12.67 7.66
N GLY A 195 15.17 13.18 6.45
CA GLY A 195 14.60 12.71 5.20
C GLY A 195 13.28 13.41 4.85
N VAL A 196 12.83 13.22 3.62
CA VAL A 196 11.61 13.85 3.10
C VAL A 196 10.74 12.80 2.43
N ILE A 197 9.45 12.84 2.73
CA ILE A 197 8.40 12.05 2.08
C ILE A 197 7.63 12.97 1.15
N LEU A 198 7.64 12.65 -0.13
CA LEU A 198 6.91 13.38 -1.16
C LEU A 198 5.73 12.53 -1.63
N ILE A 199 4.53 13.08 -1.53
CA ILE A 199 3.31 12.47 -1.99
C ILE A 199 2.69 13.37 -3.05
N THR A 200 2.39 12.80 -4.20
CA THR A 200 1.62 13.49 -5.25
C THR A 200 0.24 12.87 -5.32
N THR A 201 -0.78 13.69 -5.36
CA THR A 201 -2.17 13.22 -5.49
C THR A 201 -2.56 13.03 -6.94
N LYS A 202 -3.56 12.17 -7.17
CA LYS A 202 -4.14 11.93 -8.47
C LYS A 202 -4.78 13.20 -9.02
N ARG A 203 -4.61 13.39 -10.32
CA ARG A 203 -5.20 14.51 -11.07
C ARG A 203 -6.15 13.97 -12.14
N GLY A 204 -7.02 14.82 -12.64
CA GLY A 204 -7.87 14.49 -13.78
C GLY A 204 -7.05 14.30 -15.06
N ASN A 205 -7.50 13.40 -15.92
CA ASN A 205 -6.95 13.19 -17.26
C ASN A 205 -7.95 13.61 -18.31
N VAL A 206 -7.45 13.95 -19.50
CA VAL A 206 -8.31 14.19 -20.67
C VAL A 206 -9.06 12.92 -21.03
N GLY A 207 -10.36 13.00 -21.14
CA GLY A 207 -11.22 11.88 -21.49
C GLY A 207 -12.61 11.94 -20.85
N ALA A 208 -13.44 10.99 -21.19
CA ALA A 208 -14.78 10.86 -20.63
C ALA A 208 -14.72 10.65 -19.10
N PRO A 209 -15.73 11.11 -18.37
CA PRO A 209 -15.81 10.90 -16.92
C PRO A 209 -15.69 9.43 -16.55
N LYS A 210 -14.73 9.12 -15.68
CA LYS A 210 -14.54 7.78 -15.12
C LYS A 210 -14.93 7.79 -13.65
N VAL A 211 -15.97 7.03 -13.31
CA VAL A 211 -16.44 6.84 -11.94
C VAL A 211 -15.85 5.53 -11.42
N THR A 212 -15.24 5.58 -10.24
CA THR A 212 -14.69 4.39 -9.58
C THR A 212 -15.23 4.33 -8.16
N PHE A 213 -15.88 3.23 -7.82
CA PHE A 213 -16.31 2.92 -6.46
C PHE A 213 -15.51 1.74 -5.94
N ARG A 214 -14.95 1.90 -4.75
CA ARG A 214 -14.20 0.84 -4.06
C ARG A 214 -14.71 0.71 -2.64
N THR A 215 -15.06 -0.49 -2.23
CA THR A 215 -15.41 -0.84 -0.86
C THR A 215 -14.53 -1.98 -0.37
N GLU A 216 -14.07 -1.86 0.86
CA GLU A 216 -13.26 -2.86 1.55
C GLU A 216 -13.84 -3.08 2.93
N THR A 217 -14.10 -4.33 3.26
CA THR A 217 -14.53 -4.72 4.61
C THR A 217 -13.54 -5.74 5.15
N ALA A 218 -13.02 -5.48 6.33
CA ALA A 218 -12.08 -6.34 7.01
C ALA A 218 -12.60 -6.72 8.40
N MET A 219 -12.40 -7.98 8.77
CA MET A 219 -12.56 -8.47 10.13
C MET A 219 -11.19 -8.41 10.81
N MET A 220 -11.12 -7.68 11.91
CA MET A 220 -9.89 -7.48 12.68
C MET A 220 -9.92 -8.31 13.95
N THR A 221 -8.77 -8.87 14.31
CA THR A 221 -8.59 -9.61 15.56
C THR A 221 -7.27 -9.20 16.21
N ALA A 222 -7.17 -9.33 17.53
CA ALA A 222 -5.90 -9.15 18.21
C ALA A 222 -4.94 -10.28 17.82
N LEU A 223 -3.78 -9.96 17.26
CA LEU A 223 -2.75 -10.94 16.88
C LEU A 223 -2.22 -11.73 18.09
N ARG A 224 -2.12 -11.06 19.21
CA ARG A 224 -1.64 -11.65 20.45
C ARG A 224 -2.38 -11.04 21.64
N ARG A 225 -2.85 -11.88 22.54
CA ARG A 225 -3.40 -11.48 23.82
C ARG A 225 -2.52 -12.05 24.93
N PRO A 226 -2.23 -11.29 25.99
CA PRO A 226 -1.62 -11.86 27.18
C PRO A 226 -2.47 -13.01 27.69
N LYS A 227 -1.82 -14.10 28.08
CA LYS A 227 -2.49 -15.18 28.79
C LYS A 227 -2.14 -15.02 30.26
N TYR A 228 -3.16 -14.77 31.04
CA TYR A 228 -3.04 -14.73 32.50
C TYR A 228 -3.39 -16.10 33.06
N ILE A 229 -2.79 -16.43 34.18
CA ILE A 229 -3.19 -17.60 34.97
C ILE A 229 -4.52 -17.31 35.65
N ASP A 230 -5.28 -18.35 35.91
CA ASP A 230 -6.57 -18.24 36.62
C ASP A 230 -6.37 -17.94 38.11
N GLY A 231 -7.45 -17.59 38.80
CA GLY A 231 -7.43 -17.21 40.21
C GLY A 231 -6.96 -18.34 41.10
N TYR A 232 -7.33 -19.59 40.82
CA TYR A 232 -6.85 -20.76 41.54
C TYR A 232 -5.34 -20.94 41.42
N SER A 233 -4.82 -20.93 40.19
CA SER A 233 -3.37 -21.07 39.94
C SER A 233 -2.58 -19.93 40.57
N PHE A 234 -3.09 -18.69 40.51
CA PHE A 234 -2.46 -17.54 41.13
C PHE A 234 -2.37 -17.72 42.67
N ALA A 235 -3.45 -18.10 43.33
CA ALA A 235 -3.52 -18.29 44.76
C ALA A 235 -2.62 -19.45 45.20
N SER A 236 -2.63 -20.57 44.48
CA SER A 236 -1.81 -21.76 44.76
C SER A 236 -0.32 -21.44 44.65
N LEU A 237 0.11 -20.79 43.53
CA LEU A 237 1.52 -20.42 43.34
C LEU A 237 1.99 -19.37 44.35
N THR A 238 1.09 -18.47 44.77
CA THR A 238 1.43 -17.50 45.80
C THR A 238 1.63 -18.18 47.17
N ASN A 239 0.77 -19.14 47.52
CA ASN A 239 0.97 -19.95 48.74
C ASN A 239 2.29 -20.73 48.70
N GLU A 240 2.60 -21.36 47.59
CA GLU A 240 3.86 -22.07 47.38
C GLU A 240 5.08 -21.15 47.60
N ALA A 241 5.03 -19.94 47.01
CA ALA A 241 6.10 -18.95 47.16
C ALA A 241 6.25 -18.48 48.61
N LEU A 242 5.14 -18.30 49.35
CA LEU A 242 5.18 -17.93 50.78
C LEU A 242 5.77 -19.05 51.63
N ILE A 243 5.36 -20.29 51.42
CA ILE A 243 5.88 -21.48 52.12
C ILE A 243 7.37 -21.63 51.86
N ASN A 244 7.83 -21.50 50.61
CA ASN A 244 9.23 -21.57 50.25
C ASN A 244 10.09 -20.47 50.90
N ASN A 245 9.48 -19.33 51.23
CA ASN A 245 10.11 -18.25 51.99
C ASN A 245 9.98 -18.40 53.53
N GLY A 246 9.47 -19.54 54.03
CA GLY A 246 9.25 -19.78 55.46
C GLY A 246 8.07 -19.00 56.07
N GLN A 247 7.16 -18.52 55.25
CA GLN A 247 5.95 -17.78 55.64
C GLN A 247 4.72 -18.69 55.64
N ALA A 248 3.70 -18.34 56.42
CA ALA A 248 2.42 -19.06 56.38
C ALA A 248 1.70 -18.83 55.02
N PRO A 249 0.97 -19.84 54.54
CA PRO A 249 0.13 -19.67 53.35
C PRO A 249 -0.95 -18.60 53.58
N ARG A 250 -1.26 -17.86 52.55
CA ARG A 250 -2.26 -16.77 52.60
C ARG A 250 -3.70 -17.28 52.50
N TRP A 251 -3.91 -18.33 51.70
CA TRP A 251 -5.22 -18.96 51.49
C TRP A 251 -5.22 -20.38 52.03
N THR A 252 -6.31 -20.77 52.68
CA THR A 252 -6.53 -22.13 53.15
C THR A 252 -6.89 -23.05 51.95
N ASP A 253 -6.82 -24.36 52.15
CA ASP A 253 -7.20 -25.35 51.14
C ASP A 253 -8.72 -25.22 50.76
N GLU A 254 -9.57 -24.85 51.74
CA GLU A 254 -10.99 -24.59 51.47
C GLU A 254 -11.18 -23.35 50.57
N GLU A 255 -10.44 -22.30 50.78
CA GLU A 255 -10.47 -21.09 49.95
C GLU A 255 -9.93 -21.34 48.54
N LEU A 256 -8.85 -22.12 48.43
CA LEU A 256 -8.34 -22.56 47.14
C LEU A 256 -9.38 -23.40 46.38
N GLN A 257 -10.10 -24.27 47.08
CA GLN A 257 -11.16 -25.05 46.45
C GLN A 257 -12.29 -24.16 45.92
N LYS A 258 -12.68 -23.09 46.63
CA LYS A 258 -13.70 -22.12 46.18
C LYS A 258 -13.26 -21.36 44.93
N TYR A 259 -11.98 -21.02 44.78
CA TYR A 259 -11.45 -20.50 43.51
C TYR A 259 -11.58 -21.50 42.36
N LYS A 260 -11.38 -22.81 42.65
CA LYS A 260 -11.38 -23.85 41.63
C LYS A 260 -12.78 -24.21 41.15
N ASP A 261 -13.74 -24.36 42.08
CA ASP A 261 -15.10 -24.81 41.79
C ASP A 261 -16.10 -23.66 41.54
N GLY A 262 -15.68 -22.39 41.85
CA GLY A 262 -16.50 -21.23 41.65
C GLY A 262 -17.73 -21.16 42.57
N SER A 263 -17.71 -21.86 43.69
CA SER A 263 -18.86 -21.90 44.64
C SER A 263 -19.16 -20.56 45.32
N ASP A 264 -18.18 -19.66 45.37
CA ASP A 264 -18.35 -18.30 45.90
C ASP A 264 -17.63 -17.29 44.96
N PRO A 265 -18.24 -16.92 43.85
CA PRO A 265 -17.60 -16.08 42.86
C PRO A 265 -17.43 -14.61 43.27
N TYR A 266 -18.09 -14.20 44.36
CA TYR A 266 -17.96 -12.81 44.87
C TYR A 266 -16.76 -12.63 45.76
N LEU A 267 -16.46 -13.59 46.65
CA LEU A 267 -15.30 -13.53 47.55
C LEU A 267 -14.04 -14.15 46.89
N TYR A 268 -14.23 -15.14 46.04
CA TYR A 268 -13.14 -15.88 45.36
C TYR A 268 -13.33 -15.81 43.82
N PRO A 269 -13.22 -14.63 43.21
CA PRO A 269 -13.48 -14.43 41.79
C PRO A 269 -12.40 -15.11 40.93
N ASN A 270 -12.85 -15.86 39.92
CA ASN A 270 -11.99 -16.47 38.91
C ASN A 270 -12.45 -16.02 37.51
N VAL A 271 -12.16 -14.76 37.16
CA VAL A 271 -12.68 -14.09 35.98
C VAL A 271 -11.59 -13.94 34.93
N ASP A 272 -11.85 -14.39 33.71
CA ASP A 272 -11.01 -14.10 32.53
C ASP A 272 -11.34 -12.68 32.02
N TRP A 273 -10.71 -11.66 32.63
CA TRP A 273 -10.91 -10.26 32.30
C TRP A 273 -10.64 -9.94 30.85
N MET A 274 -9.72 -10.66 30.19
CA MET A 274 -9.44 -10.42 28.78
C MET A 274 -10.62 -10.80 27.89
N ASN A 275 -11.31 -11.91 28.19
CA ASN A 275 -12.50 -12.30 27.47
C ASN A 275 -13.75 -11.50 27.89
N GLU A 276 -13.79 -11.01 29.14
CA GLU A 276 -14.89 -10.14 29.57
C GLU A 276 -14.83 -8.76 28.94
N ILE A 277 -13.65 -8.15 28.82
CA ILE A 277 -13.48 -6.78 28.34
C ILE A 277 -13.34 -6.71 26.81
N LEU A 278 -12.73 -7.71 26.19
CA LEU A 278 -12.39 -7.65 24.77
C LEU A 278 -13.32 -8.49 23.89
N LYS A 279 -13.70 -7.92 22.75
CA LYS A 279 -14.34 -8.63 21.64
C LYS A 279 -13.33 -9.58 20.98
N LYS A 280 -13.80 -10.72 20.48
CA LYS A 280 -12.96 -11.61 19.67
C LYS A 280 -12.61 -11.00 18.32
N HIS A 281 -13.54 -10.29 17.71
CA HIS A 281 -13.44 -9.68 16.39
C HIS A 281 -14.04 -8.29 16.37
N THR A 282 -13.53 -7.44 15.50
CA THR A 282 -14.11 -6.14 15.17
C THR A 282 -14.19 -5.98 13.66
N VAL A 283 -14.92 -4.97 13.19
CA VAL A 283 -15.13 -4.70 11.77
C VAL A 283 -14.52 -3.35 11.42
N GLN A 284 -13.86 -3.33 10.27
CA GLN A 284 -13.39 -2.14 9.59
C GLN A 284 -14.02 -2.07 8.20
N THR A 285 -14.48 -0.88 7.79
CA THR A 285 -14.99 -0.64 6.45
C THR A 285 -14.35 0.61 5.87
N ILE A 286 -13.88 0.53 4.64
CA ILE A 286 -13.32 1.65 3.89
C ILE A 286 -14.08 1.75 2.57
N ASN A 287 -14.73 2.88 2.32
CA ASN A 287 -15.49 3.14 1.11
C ASN A 287 -14.95 4.37 0.44
N ASN A 288 -14.69 4.29 -0.85
CA ASN A 288 -14.18 5.38 -1.66
C ASN A 288 -14.96 5.49 -2.97
N LEU A 289 -15.40 6.69 -3.28
CA LEU A 289 -15.99 7.04 -4.56
C LEU A 289 -15.13 8.13 -5.20
N SER A 290 -14.61 7.87 -6.38
CA SER A 290 -13.83 8.87 -7.12
C SER A 290 -14.39 9.08 -8.52
N VAL A 291 -14.32 10.32 -8.98
CA VAL A 291 -14.69 10.73 -10.32
C VAL A 291 -13.55 11.52 -10.94
N SER A 292 -13.09 11.11 -12.09
CA SER A 292 -12.01 11.79 -12.82
C SER A 292 -12.36 11.95 -14.29
N GLY A 293 -11.92 13.04 -14.90
CA GLY A 293 -12.14 13.31 -16.31
C GLY A 293 -11.63 14.68 -16.69
N GLY A 294 -11.90 15.10 -17.91
CA GLY A 294 -11.57 16.44 -18.35
C GLY A 294 -11.43 16.59 -19.86
N THR A 295 -11.23 17.83 -20.22
CA THR A 295 -10.87 18.27 -21.57
C THR A 295 -9.41 18.76 -21.56
N ASP A 296 -8.91 19.21 -22.70
CA ASP A 296 -7.58 19.81 -22.78
C ASP A 296 -7.47 21.09 -21.93
N ILE A 297 -8.59 21.76 -21.67
CA ILE A 297 -8.66 23.03 -20.94
C ILE A 297 -8.89 22.79 -19.43
N ILE A 298 -9.81 21.89 -19.08
CA ILE A 298 -10.23 21.65 -17.69
C ILE A 298 -10.11 20.17 -17.38
N LYS A 299 -9.35 19.85 -16.34
CA LYS A 299 -9.21 18.49 -15.80
C LYS A 299 -9.67 18.48 -14.34
N TYR A 300 -10.40 17.45 -13.95
CA TYR A 300 -10.91 17.33 -12.59
C TYR A 300 -10.70 15.93 -12.03
N TYR A 301 -10.44 15.88 -10.74
CA TYR A 301 -10.43 14.69 -9.91
C TYR A 301 -11.17 15.02 -8.60
N MET A 302 -12.13 14.20 -8.23
CA MET A 302 -12.89 14.32 -7.00
C MET A 302 -12.89 12.97 -6.32
N ASN A 303 -12.70 12.95 -5.00
CA ASN A 303 -12.76 11.75 -4.19
C ASN A 303 -13.59 11.99 -2.93
N VAL A 304 -14.44 11.03 -2.57
CA VAL A 304 -15.19 11.02 -1.32
C VAL A 304 -14.91 9.69 -0.65
N GLY A 305 -14.35 9.76 0.55
CA GLY A 305 -13.99 8.60 1.35
C GLY A 305 -14.75 8.54 2.67
N PHE A 306 -15.18 7.35 3.05
CA PHE A 306 -15.73 7.07 4.37
C PHE A 306 -15.04 5.85 4.96
N THR A 307 -14.46 6.01 6.14
CA THR A 307 -13.83 4.93 6.89
C THR A 307 -14.49 4.77 8.24
N TYR A 308 -14.85 3.55 8.57
CA TYR A 308 -15.33 3.15 9.88
C TYR A 308 -14.44 2.04 10.44
N GLN A 309 -14.03 2.18 11.69
CA GLN A 309 -13.25 1.17 12.40
C GLN A 309 -13.79 1.04 13.82
N SER A 310 -14.18 -0.17 14.21
CA SER A 310 -14.66 -0.49 15.55
C SER A 310 -13.51 -0.98 16.44
N GLY A 311 -13.52 -0.54 17.70
CA GLY A 311 -12.53 -1.01 18.69
C GLY A 311 -12.83 -2.38 19.27
N LEU A 312 -11.81 -2.96 19.89
CA LEU A 312 -11.86 -4.29 20.49
C LEU A 312 -12.57 -4.32 21.85
N TYR A 313 -12.76 -3.18 22.53
CA TYR A 313 -13.43 -3.17 23.81
C TYR A 313 -14.93 -3.47 23.67
N LYS A 314 -15.43 -4.34 24.53
CA LYS A 314 -16.87 -4.54 24.68
C LYS A 314 -17.52 -3.27 25.27
N GLN A 315 -18.71 -2.97 24.84
CA GLN A 315 -19.52 -1.92 25.46
C GLN A 315 -20.34 -2.53 26.59
N ASP A 316 -20.40 -1.81 27.70
CA ASP A 316 -21.38 -2.08 28.74
C ASP A 316 -22.68 -1.36 28.41
N PRO A 317 -23.79 -2.07 28.14
CA PRO A 317 -25.08 -1.43 27.83
C PRO A 317 -25.65 -0.63 28.99
N GLN A 318 -25.22 -0.91 30.22
CA GLN A 318 -25.69 -0.22 31.44
C GLN A 318 -24.87 1.02 31.76
N ASN A 319 -23.70 1.17 31.10
CA ASN A 319 -22.84 2.32 31.35
C ASN A 319 -23.31 3.53 30.54
N LYS A 320 -23.68 4.60 31.24
CA LYS A 320 -24.08 5.90 30.63
C LYS A 320 -22.90 6.60 29.95
N TYR A 321 -21.66 6.24 30.27
CA TYR A 321 -20.46 6.78 29.64
C TYR A 321 -20.15 5.96 28.40
N ASN A 322 -19.96 6.64 27.26
CA ASN A 322 -19.63 5.97 26.02
C ASN A 322 -18.20 5.42 26.07
N THR A 323 -18.05 4.12 26.34
CA THR A 323 -16.78 3.41 26.33
C THR A 323 -16.41 2.88 24.93
N ASN A 324 -17.15 3.30 23.90
CA ASN A 324 -16.95 2.82 22.54
C ASN A 324 -15.72 3.48 21.92
N SER A 325 -14.66 2.72 21.78
CA SER A 325 -13.51 3.07 20.97
C SER A 325 -13.84 2.77 19.50
N SER A 326 -14.27 3.77 18.75
CA SER A 326 -14.52 3.64 17.31
C SER A 326 -14.08 4.90 16.58
N MET A 327 -13.61 4.75 15.35
CA MET A 327 -13.22 5.84 14.47
C MET A 327 -14.18 5.92 13.28
N LYS A 328 -14.62 7.14 12.98
CA LYS A 328 -15.29 7.50 11.72
C LYS A 328 -14.51 8.63 11.09
N ARG A 329 -14.07 8.43 9.85
CA ARG A 329 -13.34 9.43 9.09
C ARG A 329 -14.01 9.67 7.74
N TYR A 330 -14.15 10.94 7.42
CA TYR A 330 -14.67 11.43 6.13
C TYR A 330 -13.55 12.19 5.43
N ASN A 331 -13.31 11.90 4.17
CA ASN A 331 -12.33 12.57 3.31
C ASN A 331 -13.06 13.13 2.09
N PHE A 332 -12.75 14.37 1.72
CA PHE A 332 -13.32 15.04 0.55
C PHE A 332 -12.21 15.68 -0.26
#